data_1323a637a64ab4aaab4053c84ae37cae
#
_entry.id   1323a637a64ab4aaab4053c84ae37cae
#
_cell.length_a   1.000
_cell.length_b   1.000
_cell.length_c   1.000
_cell.angle_alpha   90.00
_cell.angle_beta   90.00
_cell.angle_gamma   90.00
#
_symmetry.space_group_name_H-M   'P 1'
#
loop_
_entity.id
_entity.type
_entity.pdbx_description
1 polymer ?
#
loop_
_entity_poly.entity_id
_entity_poly.type
_entity_poly.pdbx_seq_one_letter_code
_entity_poly.pdbx_strand_id
1 'polypeptide(L)' 'MTRLAEHLSIGQVADRSGVPHTALRFYEEKGLISSERSAGNQRRYPRSVLRRIAFIRAAQRVGLSLEDISSAL' A
#
# COMPACT_ATOMS: atom_id res chain seq x y z
N MET A 1 5.14 23.36 1.86
CA MET A 1 5.22 22.84 1.72
C MET A 1 5.21 21.64 2.10
N THR A 2 4.80 20.99 2.26
CA THR A 2 4.64 19.88 2.81
C THR A 2 4.79 18.73 1.94
N ARG A 3 5.74 18.76 1.09
CA ARG A 3 5.97 17.72 0.30
C ARG A 3 6.40 16.57 0.99
N LEU A 4 7.12 16.64 2.10
CA LEU A 4 7.59 15.53 2.88
C LEU A 4 6.47 14.62 3.30
N ALA A 5 5.28 15.16 3.44
CA ALA A 5 4.19 14.36 3.91
C ALA A 5 3.52 13.56 2.81
N GLU A 6 3.95 13.74 1.59
CA GLU A 6 3.32 13.08 0.48
C GLU A 6 3.79 11.66 0.25
N HIS A 7 4.92 11.28 0.84
CA HIS A 7 5.46 9.95 0.65
C HIS A 7 5.81 9.31 1.99
N LEU A 8 5.63 8.02 2.06
CA LEU A 8 5.86 7.26 3.27
C LEU A 8 6.81 6.10 2.97
N SER A 9 7.63 5.74 3.96
CA SER A 9 8.44 4.55 3.85
C SER A 9 7.55 3.33 4.07
N ILE A 10 8.06 2.15 3.75
CA ILE A 10 7.29 0.93 3.98
C ILE A 10 7.04 0.75 5.48
N GLY A 11 7.98 1.15 6.32
CA GLY A 11 7.78 1.07 7.76
C GLY A 11 6.65 1.95 8.24
N GLN A 12 6.57 3.17 7.69
CA GLN A 12 5.50 4.09 8.05
C GLN A 12 4.15 3.58 7.57
N VAL A 13 4.12 2.99 6.36
CA VAL A 13 2.88 2.44 5.83
C VAL A 13 2.42 1.27 6.69
N ALA A 14 3.34 0.38 7.06
CA ALA A 14 3.01 -0.75 7.93
C ALA A 14 2.46 -0.27 9.25
N ASP A 15 3.11 0.73 9.83
CA ASP A 15 2.73 1.25 11.11
C ASP A 15 1.34 1.86 11.10
N ARG A 16 1.06 2.65 10.08
CA ARG A 16 -0.21 3.37 10.00
C ARG A 16 -1.37 2.49 9.53
N SER A 17 -1.08 1.50 8.70
CA SER A 17 -2.12 0.65 8.17
C SER A 17 -2.38 -0.58 9.03
N GLY A 18 -1.42 -0.95 9.84
CA GLY A 18 -1.52 -2.18 10.61
C GLY A 18 -1.24 -3.42 9.78
N VAL A 19 -0.71 -3.24 8.58
CA VAL A 19 -0.42 -4.36 7.68
C VAL A 19 1.09 -4.62 7.71
N PRO A 20 1.51 -5.85 7.94
CA PRO A 20 2.94 -6.14 8.01
C PRO A 20 3.64 -5.97 6.66
N HIS A 21 4.96 -5.76 6.73
CA HIS A 21 5.77 -5.55 5.53
C HIS A 21 5.59 -6.66 4.50
N THR A 22 5.49 -7.91 4.95
CA THR A 22 5.36 -9.02 4.02
C THR A 22 4.06 -8.93 3.22
N ALA A 23 2.98 -8.53 3.88
CA ALA A 23 1.71 -8.39 3.19
C ALA A 23 1.74 -7.20 2.24
N LEU A 24 2.40 -6.12 2.63
CA LEU A 24 2.53 -4.96 1.75
C LEU A 24 3.29 -5.30 0.49
N ARG A 25 4.36 -6.07 0.62
CA ARG A 25 5.11 -6.49 -0.56
C ARG A 25 4.29 -7.39 -1.45
N PHE A 26 3.47 -8.24 -0.84
CA PHE A 26 2.60 -9.13 -1.58
C PHE A 26 1.57 -8.31 -2.36
N TYR A 27 0.98 -7.29 -1.74
CA TYR A 27 0.04 -6.42 -2.43
C TYR A 27 0.71 -5.73 -3.60
N GLU A 28 1.96 -5.33 -3.40
CA GLU A 28 2.70 -4.66 -4.47
C GLU A 28 2.99 -5.61 -5.62
N GLU A 29 3.34 -6.85 -5.31
CA GLU A 29 3.57 -7.86 -6.34
C GLU A 29 2.32 -8.12 -7.17
N LYS A 30 1.17 -8.02 -6.53
CA LYS A 30 -0.09 -8.25 -7.23
C LYS A 30 -0.59 -7.01 -7.94
N GLY A 31 0.15 -5.92 -7.86
CA GLY A 31 -0.26 -4.69 -8.51
C GLY A 31 -1.36 -3.93 -7.82
N LEU A 32 -1.66 -4.29 -6.57
CA LEU A 32 -2.71 -3.62 -5.83
C LEU A 32 -2.26 -2.29 -5.27
N ILE A 33 -0.99 -2.18 -4.96
CA ILE A 33 -0.38 -0.91 -4.55
C ILE A 33 0.93 -0.75 -5.30
N SER A 34 1.44 0.46 -5.36
CA SER A 34 2.68 0.71 -6.06
C SER A 34 3.54 1.69 -5.27
N SER A 35 4.82 1.67 -5.55
CA SER A 35 5.76 2.55 -4.89
C SER A 35 6.76 3.07 -5.90
N GLU A 36 7.51 4.09 -5.49
CA GLU A 36 8.60 4.61 -6.26
C GLU A 36 9.88 4.34 -5.48
N ARG A 37 11.00 4.38 -6.15
CA ARG A 37 12.29 4.25 -5.49
C ARG A 37 12.89 5.62 -5.29
N SER A 38 13.40 5.88 -4.09
CA SER A 38 14.08 7.11 -3.79
C SER A 38 15.49 7.05 -4.37
N ALA A 39 16.22 8.15 -4.26
CA ALA A 39 17.60 8.20 -4.70
C ALA A 39 18.44 7.15 -3.99
N GLY A 40 18.09 6.80 -2.75
CA GLY A 40 18.78 5.75 -2.02
C GLY A 40 18.24 4.36 -2.30
N ASN A 41 17.42 4.22 -3.33
CA ASN A 41 16.86 2.94 -3.74
C ASN A 41 15.94 2.33 -2.69
N GLN A 42 15.26 3.17 -1.92
CA GLN A 42 14.30 2.71 -0.94
C GLN A 42 12.88 2.96 -1.47
N ARG A 43 11.95 2.10 -1.06
CA ARG A 43 10.57 2.26 -1.47
C ARG A 43 9.94 3.48 -0.84
N ARG A 44 9.21 4.22 -1.66
CA ARG A 44 8.46 5.38 -1.21
C ARG A 44 7.05 5.25 -1.71
N TYR A 45 6.09 5.33 -0.81
CA TYR A 45 4.68 5.15 -1.14
C TYR A 45 3.95 6.47 -1.04
N PRO A 46 3.05 6.78 -1.98
CA PRO A 46 2.25 8.00 -1.84
C PRO A 46 1.30 7.83 -0.66
N ARG A 47 0.98 8.94 0.00
CA ARG A 47 0.09 8.86 1.15
C ARG A 47 -1.25 8.22 0.81
N SER A 48 -1.69 8.38 -0.43
CA SER A 48 -2.95 7.80 -0.86
C SER A 48 -2.95 6.27 -0.77
N VAL A 49 -1.78 5.64 -0.63
CA VAL A 49 -1.72 4.19 -0.49
C VAL A 49 -2.47 3.74 0.76
N LEU A 50 -2.54 4.59 1.78
CA LEU A 50 -3.23 4.21 3.01
C LEU A 50 -4.71 3.97 2.77
N ARG A 51 -5.32 4.81 1.94
CA ARG A 51 -6.71 4.66 1.60
C ARG A 51 -6.93 3.42 0.76
N ARG A 52 -6.01 3.17 -0.16
CA ARG A 52 -6.10 2.00 -1.02
C ARG A 52 -5.97 0.70 -0.21
N ILE A 53 -5.06 0.68 0.76
CA ILE A 53 -4.90 -0.47 1.64
C ILE A 53 -6.16 -0.69 2.46
N ALA A 54 -6.77 0.38 2.96
CA ALA A 54 -7.99 0.28 3.74
C ALA A 54 -9.11 -0.35 2.90
N PHE A 55 -9.20 0.03 1.63
CA PHE A 55 -10.17 -0.53 0.72
C PHE A 55 -9.90 -2.03 0.50
N ILE A 56 -8.64 -2.38 0.27
CA ILE A 56 -8.26 -3.78 0.05
C ILE A 56 -8.65 -4.62 1.26
N ARG A 57 -8.34 -4.14 2.45
CA ARG A 57 -8.64 -4.88 3.66
C ARG A 57 -10.14 -5.01 3.90
N ALA A 58 -10.88 -3.96 3.64
CA ALA A 58 -12.33 -4.00 3.80
C ALA A 58 -12.93 -5.02 2.84
N ALA A 59 -12.44 -5.04 1.62
CA ALA A 59 -12.94 -5.98 0.61
C ALA A 59 -12.62 -7.43 0.98
N GLN A 60 -11.40 -7.65 1.51
CA GLN A 60 -11.04 -8.98 1.95
C GLN A 60 -11.91 -9.44 3.12
N ARG A 61 -12.28 -8.49 3.96
CA ARG A 61 -13.08 -8.81 5.14
C ARG A 61 -14.46 -9.30 4.76
N VAL A 62 -14.99 -8.86 3.63
CA VAL A 62 -16.29 -9.35 3.15
C VAL A 62 -16.14 -10.52 2.19
N GLY A 63 -14.95 -11.07 2.08
CA GLY A 63 -14.77 -12.32 1.34
C GLY A 63 -14.29 -12.22 -0.08
N LEU A 64 -13.91 -11.03 -0.55
CA LEU A 64 -13.42 -10.93 -1.90
C LEU A 64 -11.96 -11.39 -1.97
N SER A 65 -11.61 -12.07 -3.06
CA SER A 65 -10.23 -12.47 -3.26
C SER A 65 -9.42 -11.27 -3.74
N LEU A 66 -8.11 -11.39 -3.67
CA LEU A 66 -7.25 -10.32 -4.17
C LEU A 66 -7.43 -10.12 -5.67
N GLU A 67 -7.74 -11.17 -6.41
CA GLU A 67 -8.00 -11.05 -7.82
C GLU A 67 -9.27 -10.26 -8.09
N ASP A 68 -10.31 -10.50 -7.30
CA ASP A 68 -11.55 -9.75 -7.43
C ASP A 68 -11.31 -8.29 -7.13
N ILE A 69 -10.53 -8.00 -6.09
CA ILE A 69 -10.22 -6.65 -5.69
C ILE A 69 -9.42 -5.95 -6.78
N SER A 70 -8.45 -6.65 -7.34
CA SER A 70 -7.63 -6.09 -8.39
C SER A 70 -8.46 -5.70 -9.59
N SER A 71 -9.45 -6.51 -9.92
CA SER A 71 -10.33 -6.20 -11.05
C SER A 71 -11.19 -4.98 -10.79
N ALA A 72 -11.47 -4.69 -9.54
CA ALA A 72 -12.32 -3.55 -9.18
C ALA A 72 -11.55 -2.24 -9.05
N LEU A 73 -10.25 -2.30 -8.96
CA LEU A 73 -9.44 -1.08 -8.77
C LEU A 73 -9.08 -0.39 -10.08
#